data_5163327fb088034a00fec6fa1252107b
#
_entry.id   5163327fb088034a00fec6fa1252107b
#
_cell.length_a   1.000
_cell.length_b   1.000
_cell.length_c   1.000
_cell.angle_alpha   90.00
_cell.angle_beta   90.00
_cell.angle_gamma   90.00
#
_symmetry.space_group_name_H-M   'P 1'
#
loop_
_entity.id
_entity.type
_entity.pdbx_description
1 polymer ?
#
loop_
_entity_poly.entity_id
_entity_poly.type
_entity_poly.pdbx_seq_one_letter_code
_entity_poly.pdbx_strand_id
1 'polypeptide(L)'
;ERREELTMSELCDLYMKEGVTMKKATTLRIDRIRIARHIKPRLGKMKVTDIGRADIERLMVDVGSGRIRGEATPHTRGGIHAASRTVGLLGGIFTFAVEREFVKTNPTRGVKRYKDNRRDRFLSPAELARLGDVLAELEKHGGDPRHINIIRLLALTGARKNEIARLKWSEIC
;
A
#
# COMPACT_ATOMS: atom_id res chain seq x y z
N GLU A 1 34.09 -1.10 9.75
CA GLU A 1 33.79 -2.54 9.99
C GLU A 1 32.29 -2.80 10.23
N ARG A 2 31.61 -2.06 11.10
CA ARG A 2 30.17 -2.27 11.40
C ARG A 2 29.21 -1.97 10.22
N ARG A 3 29.61 -1.19 9.23
CA ARG A 3 28.82 -0.86 8.02
C ARG A 3 28.73 -2.00 7.00
N GLU A 4 29.76 -2.85 6.92
CA GLU A 4 29.79 -3.97 5.97
C GLU A 4 29.00 -5.20 6.41
N GLU A 5 28.61 -5.26 7.69
CA GLU A 5 27.88 -6.41 8.26
C GLU A 5 26.37 -6.17 8.42
N LEU A 6 25.85 -4.96 8.11
CA LEU A 6 24.43 -4.62 8.28
C LEU A 6 23.52 -5.55 7.46
N THR A 7 22.62 -6.24 8.16
CA THR A 7 21.62 -7.09 7.54
C THR A 7 20.42 -6.26 7.03
N MET A 8 19.68 -6.81 6.08
CA MET A 8 18.44 -6.17 5.61
C MET A 8 17.39 -6.02 6.72
N SER A 9 17.36 -6.93 7.69
CA SER A 9 16.47 -6.82 8.85
C SER A 9 16.80 -5.60 9.69
N GLU A 10 18.06 -5.41 10.01
CA GLU A 10 18.55 -4.26 10.79
C GLU A 10 18.37 -2.95 10.05
N LEU A 11 18.63 -2.94 8.72
CA LEU A 11 18.37 -1.75 7.89
C LEU A 11 16.88 -1.38 7.89
N CYS A 12 15.97 -2.35 7.81
CA CYS A 12 14.53 -2.08 7.89
C CYS A 12 14.15 -1.46 9.23
N ASP A 13 14.71 -1.96 10.35
CA ASP A 13 14.43 -1.45 11.69
C ASP A 13 14.98 -0.02 11.84
N LEU A 14 16.20 0.23 11.37
CA LEU A 14 16.81 1.56 11.36
C LEU A 14 15.99 2.55 10.49
N TYR A 15 15.58 2.14 9.29
CA TYR A 15 14.72 2.95 8.43
C TYR A 15 13.39 3.29 9.10
N MET A 16 12.75 2.35 9.78
CA MET A 16 11.50 2.59 10.49
C MET A 16 11.66 3.49 11.71
N LYS A 17 12.87 3.61 12.24
CA LYS A 17 13.21 4.49 13.37
C LYS A 17 13.58 5.91 12.89
N GLU A 18 14.39 6.03 11.86
CA GLU A 18 15.05 7.28 11.46
C GLU A 18 14.62 7.81 10.07
N GLY A 19 14.30 6.92 9.14
CA GLY A 19 14.04 7.27 7.73
C GLY A 19 12.60 7.69 7.40
N VAL A 20 11.70 7.70 8.38
CA VAL A 20 10.24 7.83 8.13
C VAL A 20 9.56 9.00 8.83
N THR A 21 10.33 9.99 9.28
CA THR A 21 9.87 11.13 10.11
C THR A 21 8.68 11.89 9.53
N MET A 22 8.54 11.96 8.20
CA MET A 22 7.48 12.69 7.50
C MET A 22 6.27 11.82 7.08
N LYS A 23 6.26 10.52 7.42
CA LYS A 23 5.18 9.61 6.99
C LYS A 23 4.00 9.61 7.96
N LYS A 24 2.78 9.57 7.41
CA LYS A 24 1.54 9.42 8.20
C LYS A 24 1.52 8.07 8.94
N ALA A 25 0.94 8.03 10.14
CA ALA A 25 0.85 6.83 10.98
C ALA A 25 0.22 5.62 10.25
N THR A 26 -0.78 5.86 9.39
CA THR A 26 -1.41 4.82 8.55
C THR A 26 -0.44 4.20 7.55
N THR A 27 0.43 5.01 6.94
CA THR A 27 1.47 4.54 6.02
C THR A 27 2.52 3.72 6.77
N LEU A 28 2.96 4.19 7.94
CA LEU A 28 3.92 3.47 8.78
C LEU A 28 3.41 2.09 9.19
N ARG A 29 2.13 1.98 9.56
CA ARG A 29 1.51 0.70 9.88
C ARG A 29 1.56 -0.28 8.69
N ILE A 30 1.24 0.20 7.50
CA ILE A 30 1.27 -0.61 6.27
C ILE A 30 2.71 -1.00 5.92
N ASP A 31 3.67 -0.10 6.06
CA ASP A 31 5.08 -0.36 5.78
C ASP A 31 5.64 -1.42 6.75
N ARG A 32 5.32 -1.35 8.05
CA ARG A 32 5.69 -2.39 9.03
C ARG A 32 5.15 -3.77 8.62
N ILE A 33 3.89 -3.85 8.21
CA ILE A 33 3.28 -5.10 7.75
C ILE A 33 4.02 -5.65 6.51
N ARG A 34 4.34 -4.80 5.53
CA ARG A 34 5.08 -5.22 4.33
C ARG A 34 6.49 -5.69 4.65
N ILE A 35 7.19 -4.97 5.52
CA ILE A 35 8.53 -5.36 5.98
C ILE A 35 8.50 -6.73 6.65
N ALA A 36 7.61 -6.92 7.63
CA ALA A 36 7.52 -8.16 8.38
C ALA A 36 7.10 -9.37 7.50
N ARG A 37 6.19 -9.17 6.54
CA ARG A 37 5.60 -10.28 5.77
C ARG A 37 6.31 -10.58 4.46
N HIS A 38 6.90 -9.59 3.83
CA HIS A 38 7.44 -9.75 2.48
C HIS A 38 8.95 -9.57 2.42
N ILE A 39 9.51 -8.62 3.17
CA ILE A 39 10.93 -8.28 3.07
C ILE A 39 11.77 -9.15 4.00
N LYS A 40 11.50 -9.12 5.30
CA LYS A 40 12.30 -9.83 6.32
C LYS A 40 12.37 -11.34 6.11
N PRO A 41 11.29 -12.06 5.73
CA PRO A 41 11.36 -13.50 5.53
C PRO A 41 12.28 -13.92 4.37
N ARG A 42 12.48 -13.06 3.38
CA ARG A 42 13.27 -13.38 2.17
C ARG A 42 14.67 -12.78 2.20
N LEU A 43 14.77 -11.51 2.54
CA LEU A 43 16.01 -10.75 2.46
C LEU A 43 16.60 -10.46 3.84
N GLY A 44 15.87 -10.65 4.94
CA GLY A 44 16.23 -10.16 6.27
C GLY A 44 17.59 -10.59 6.77
N LYS A 45 18.02 -11.83 6.43
CA LYS A 45 19.30 -12.38 6.84
C LYS A 45 20.47 -12.02 5.90
N MET A 46 20.19 -11.46 4.74
CA MET A 46 21.22 -11.08 3.78
C MET A 46 21.89 -9.78 4.22
N LYS A 47 23.19 -9.67 3.97
CA LYS A 47 23.90 -8.40 4.10
C LYS A 47 23.37 -7.40 3.06
N VAL A 48 23.20 -6.15 3.45
CA VAL A 48 22.64 -5.12 2.56
C VAL A 48 23.49 -4.93 1.31
N THR A 49 24.81 -5.08 1.44
CA THR A 49 25.78 -5.00 0.35
C THR A 49 25.63 -6.10 -0.68
N ASP A 50 25.13 -7.26 -0.29
CA ASP A 50 25.03 -8.45 -1.14
C ASP A 50 23.69 -8.53 -1.89
N ILE A 51 22.74 -7.65 -1.53
CA ILE A 51 21.43 -7.63 -2.18
C ILE A 51 21.54 -6.93 -3.53
N GLY A 52 21.41 -7.72 -4.57
CA GLY A 52 21.41 -7.25 -5.94
C GLY A 52 20.01 -7.09 -6.55
N ARG A 53 19.96 -6.57 -7.77
CA ARG A 53 18.72 -6.41 -8.54
C ARG A 53 17.98 -7.73 -8.71
N ALA A 54 18.70 -8.83 -8.96
CA ALA A 54 18.10 -10.15 -9.14
C ALA A 54 17.34 -10.64 -7.89
N ASP A 55 17.78 -10.25 -6.69
CA ASP A 55 17.09 -10.61 -5.44
C ASP A 55 15.80 -9.83 -5.28
N ILE A 56 15.80 -8.55 -5.70
CA ILE A 56 14.59 -7.72 -5.71
C ILE A 56 13.56 -8.25 -6.72
N GLU A 57 14.02 -8.67 -7.91
CA GLU A 57 13.15 -9.25 -8.94
C GLU A 57 12.55 -10.59 -8.47
N ARG A 58 13.35 -11.46 -7.84
CA ARG A 58 12.87 -12.71 -7.22
C ARG A 58 11.85 -12.44 -6.12
N LEU A 59 12.14 -11.51 -5.21
CA LEU A 59 11.18 -11.11 -4.18
C LEU A 59 9.87 -10.64 -4.81
N MET A 60 9.93 -9.83 -5.86
CA MET A 60 8.74 -9.32 -6.55
C MET A 60 7.89 -10.45 -7.13
N VAL A 61 8.51 -11.46 -7.76
CA VAL A 61 7.81 -12.64 -8.30
C VAL A 61 7.19 -13.47 -7.18
N ASP A 62 7.92 -13.72 -6.10
CA ASP A 62 7.45 -14.51 -4.96
C ASP A 62 6.25 -13.86 -4.26
N VAL A 63 6.31 -12.54 -4.04
CA VAL A 63 5.18 -11.78 -3.48
C VAL A 63 4.01 -11.74 -4.46
N GLY A 64 4.28 -11.57 -5.76
CA GLY A 64 3.28 -11.52 -6.82
C GLY A 64 2.49 -12.82 -6.95
N SER A 65 3.16 -13.96 -6.80
CA SER A 65 2.55 -15.29 -6.85
C SER A 65 1.95 -15.77 -5.52
N GLY A 66 2.09 -14.99 -4.43
CA GLY A 66 1.63 -15.39 -3.10
C GLY A 66 2.47 -16.48 -2.42
N ARG A 67 3.67 -16.78 -2.94
CA ARG A 67 4.57 -17.83 -2.39
C ARG A 67 5.19 -17.47 -1.05
N ILE A 68 5.22 -16.20 -0.68
CA ILE A 68 5.70 -15.79 0.65
C ILE A 68 4.55 -16.00 1.62
N ARG A 69 4.58 -17.14 2.30
CA ARG A 69 3.67 -17.52 3.38
C ARG A 69 4.19 -16.94 4.70
N GLY A 70 3.51 -15.95 5.24
CA GLY A 70 3.46 -15.67 6.67
C GLY A 70 2.02 -15.94 7.11
N GLU A 71 1.70 -15.88 8.40
CA GLU A 71 0.33 -16.03 8.90
C GLU A 71 -0.62 -15.11 8.12
N ALA A 72 -1.38 -15.70 7.20
CA ALA A 72 -2.15 -14.97 6.22
C ALA A 72 -3.51 -14.61 6.79
N THR A 73 -3.71 -13.34 7.09
CA THR A 73 -5.08 -12.82 7.10
C THR A 73 -5.56 -12.59 5.66
N PRO A 74 -6.87 -12.63 5.39
CA PRO A 74 -7.43 -12.46 4.02
C PRO A 74 -6.95 -11.19 3.29
N HIS A 75 -6.56 -10.15 4.04
CA HIS A 75 -6.11 -8.86 3.50
C HIS A 75 -4.60 -8.77 3.19
N THR A 76 -3.84 -9.84 3.38
CA THR A 76 -2.37 -9.85 3.27
C THR A 76 -1.85 -10.97 2.38
N ARG A 77 -2.72 -11.56 1.59
CA ARG A 77 -2.32 -12.40 0.45
C ARG A 77 -1.48 -11.53 -0.48
N GLY A 78 -0.34 -12.03 -0.95
CA GLY A 78 0.50 -11.37 -1.94
C GLY A 78 -0.33 -10.91 -3.16
N GLY A 79 0.27 -10.88 -4.30
CA GLY A 79 -0.32 -10.46 -5.55
C GLY A 79 0.44 -9.29 -6.17
N ILE A 80 0.19 -9.04 -7.44
CA ILE A 80 0.97 -8.11 -8.28
C ILE A 80 1.03 -6.69 -7.69
N HIS A 81 -0.09 -6.20 -7.11
CA HIS A 81 -0.12 -4.88 -6.47
C HIS A 81 0.69 -4.85 -5.17
N ALA A 82 0.62 -5.92 -4.36
CA ALA A 82 1.43 -6.04 -3.15
C ALA A 82 2.92 -6.09 -3.50
N ALA A 83 3.30 -6.85 -4.53
CA ALA A 83 4.65 -6.94 -5.05
C ALA A 83 5.18 -5.57 -5.49
N SER A 84 4.46 -4.86 -6.36
CA SER A 84 4.85 -3.52 -6.85
C SER A 84 5.03 -2.52 -5.70
N ARG A 85 4.13 -2.55 -4.70
CA ARG A 85 4.21 -1.67 -3.51
C ARG A 85 5.36 -2.06 -2.59
N THR A 86 5.68 -3.35 -2.47
CA THR A 86 6.83 -3.84 -1.68
C THR A 86 8.15 -3.40 -2.31
N VAL A 87 8.30 -3.51 -3.65
CA VAL A 87 9.47 -2.99 -4.36
C VAL A 87 9.57 -1.47 -4.24
N GLY A 88 8.44 -0.75 -4.25
CA GLY A 88 8.43 0.70 -4.00
C GLY A 88 8.94 1.06 -2.60
N LEU A 89 8.55 0.29 -1.57
CA LEU A 89 9.05 0.48 -0.20
C LEU A 89 10.55 0.17 -0.10
N LEU A 90 11.01 -0.92 -0.72
CA LEU A 90 12.44 -1.25 -0.82
C LEU A 90 13.24 -0.12 -1.48
N GLY A 91 12.66 0.51 -2.50
CA GLY A 91 13.26 1.69 -3.14
C GLY A 91 13.55 2.81 -2.14
N GLY A 92 12.60 3.12 -1.27
CA GLY A 92 12.78 4.10 -0.19
C GLY A 92 13.81 3.66 0.86
N ILE A 93 13.78 2.39 1.27
CA ILE A 93 14.73 1.84 2.24
C ILE A 93 16.17 1.90 1.67
N PHE A 94 16.37 1.50 0.41
CA PHE A 94 17.69 1.56 -0.20
C PHE A 94 18.14 2.99 -0.55
N THR A 95 17.22 3.92 -0.81
CA THR A 95 17.57 5.33 -0.92
C THR A 95 18.13 5.85 0.40
N PHE A 96 17.46 5.57 1.51
CA PHE A 96 17.96 5.87 2.85
C PHE A 96 19.33 5.22 3.13
N ALA A 97 19.52 3.96 2.69
CA ALA A 97 20.81 3.28 2.83
C ALA A 97 21.94 3.94 2.02
N VAL A 98 21.65 4.47 0.83
CA VAL A 98 22.60 5.23 0.03
C VAL A 98 22.93 6.57 0.69
N GLU A 99 21.92 7.30 1.20
CA GLU A 99 22.10 8.58 1.90
C GLU A 99 22.94 8.44 3.19
N ARG A 100 22.89 7.25 3.82
CA ARG A 100 23.71 6.91 5.00
C ARG A 100 25.03 6.20 4.64
N GLU A 101 25.34 6.10 3.35
CA GLU A 101 26.56 5.45 2.84
C GLU A 101 26.73 3.98 3.24
N PHE A 102 25.62 3.27 3.56
CA PHE A 102 25.65 1.81 3.82
C PHE A 102 25.84 1.03 2.51
N VAL A 103 25.35 1.54 1.40
CA VAL A 103 25.54 0.99 0.05
C VAL A 103 25.82 2.12 -0.95
N LYS A 104 26.56 1.79 -2.00
CA LYS A 104 26.91 2.77 -3.06
C LYS A 104 25.74 3.06 -4.01
N THR A 105 24.90 2.06 -4.27
CA THR A 105 23.83 2.15 -5.26
C THR A 105 22.55 1.51 -4.72
N ASN A 106 21.40 1.96 -5.24
CA ASN A 106 20.11 1.39 -4.91
C ASN A 106 19.75 0.26 -5.89
N PRO A 107 19.71 -1.02 -5.46
CA PRO A 107 19.46 -2.17 -6.35
C PRO A 107 18.04 -2.23 -6.91
N THR A 108 17.12 -1.41 -6.43
CA THR A 108 15.74 -1.35 -6.96
C THR A 108 15.65 -0.51 -8.22
N ARG A 109 16.70 0.27 -8.56
CA ARG A 109 16.72 1.07 -9.78
C ARG A 109 16.67 0.18 -11.02
N GLY A 110 15.76 0.50 -11.94
CA GLY A 110 15.56 -0.24 -13.17
C GLY A 110 14.76 -1.54 -13.04
N VAL A 111 14.31 -1.94 -11.84
CA VAL A 111 13.36 -3.05 -11.67
C VAL A 111 12.01 -2.68 -12.26
N LYS A 112 11.56 -3.43 -13.27
CA LYS A 112 10.25 -3.24 -13.91
C LYS A 112 9.15 -3.77 -12.98
N ARG A 113 8.36 -2.87 -12.41
CA ARG A 113 7.22 -3.23 -11.56
C ARG A 113 6.02 -3.66 -12.40
N TYR A 114 5.15 -4.49 -11.83
CA TYR A 114 3.86 -4.79 -12.46
C TYR A 114 3.07 -3.51 -12.70
N LYS A 115 2.43 -3.41 -13.86
CA LYS A 115 1.53 -2.29 -14.15
C LYS A 115 0.30 -2.36 -13.25
N ASP A 116 -0.10 -1.22 -12.70
CA ASP A 116 -1.39 -1.12 -12.02
C ASP A 116 -2.51 -1.16 -13.09
N ASN A 117 -3.44 -2.10 -12.95
CA ASN A 117 -4.63 -2.11 -13.77
C ASN A 117 -5.53 -0.95 -13.35
N ARG A 118 -5.71 0.00 -14.24
CA ARG A 118 -6.68 1.08 -14.07
C ARG A 118 -8.08 0.47 -14.08
N ARG A 119 -8.92 0.90 -13.17
CA ARG A 119 -10.34 0.54 -13.19
C ARG A 119 -11.05 1.50 -14.12
N ASP A 120 -11.55 0.98 -15.25
CA ASP A 120 -12.20 1.77 -16.28
C ASP A 120 -13.73 1.58 -16.28
N ARG A 121 -14.26 0.87 -15.25
CA ARG A 121 -15.71 0.64 -15.15
C ARG A 121 -16.35 1.80 -14.39
N PHE A 122 -17.27 2.45 -15.06
CA PHE A 122 -18.20 3.44 -14.50
C PHE A 122 -19.61 2.85 -14.44
N LEU A 123 -20.43 3.38 -13.53
CA LEU A 123 -21.85 3.01 -13.51
C LEU A 123 -22.55 3.55 -14.76
N SER A 124 -23.35 2.73 -15.41
CA SER A 124 -24.22 3.15 -16.48
C SER A 124 -25.39 3.99 -15.95
N PRO A 125 -26.08 4.78 -16.79
CA PRO A 125 -27.30 5.50 -16.39
C PRO A 125 -28.36 4.60 -15.75
N ALA A 126 -28.55 3.39 -16.29
CA ALA A 126 -29.49 2.41 -15.73
C ALA A 126 -29.07 1.88 -14.35
N GLU A 127 -27.76 1.70 -14.12
CA GLU A 127 -27.23 1.30 -12.80
C GLU A 127 -27.36 2.44 -11.79
N LEU A 128 -27.19 3.70 -12.21
CA LEU A 128 -27.41 4.86 -11.36
C LEU A 128 -28.89 5.03 -10.98
N ALA A 129 -29.80 4.86 -11.93
CA ALA A 129 -31.23 4.86 -11.66
C ALA A 129 -31.62 3.80 -10.63
N ARG A 130 -31.15 2.54 -10.85
CA ARG A 130 -31.39 1.43 -9.93
C ARG A 130 -30.78 1.69 -8.53
N LEU A 131 -29.61 2.34 -8.44
CA LEU A 131 -29.07 2.76 -7.16
C LEU A 131 -30.00 3.76 -6.47
N GLY A 132 -30.57 4.71 -7.21
CA GLY A 132 -31.55 5.68 -6.69
C GLY A 132 -32.79 4.99 -6.12
N ASP A 133 -33.35 4.03 -6.86
CA ASP A 133 -34.54 3.27 -6.44
C ASP A 133 -34.25 2.48 -5.15
N VAL A 134 -33.13 1.79 -5.08
CA VAL A 134 -32.72 1.02 -3.88
C VAL A 134 -32.52 1.94 -2.67
N LEU A 135 -31.93 3.11 -2.85
CA LEU A 135 -31.74 4.07 -1.76
C LEU A 135 -33.07 4.66 -1.27
N ALA A 136 -34.01 4.92 -2.18
CA ALA A 136 -35.36 5.37 -1.82
C ALA A 136 -36.15 4.28 -1.05
N GLU A 137 -36.02 3.02 -1.46
CA GLU A 137 -36.63 1.89 -0.78
C GLU A 137 -36.06 1.68 0.62
N LEU A 138 -34.72 1.74 0.78
CA LEU A 138 -34.06 1.69 2.09
C LEU A 138 -34.56 2.81 3.03
N GLU A 139 -34.76 4.01 2.49
CA GLU A 139 -35.24 5.15 3.26
C GLU A 139 -36.67 4.92 3.78
N LYS A 140 -37.56 4.37 2.95
CA LYS A 140 -38.93 4.01 3.33
C LYS A 140 -38.98 2.93 4.43
N HIS A 141 -38.03 2.01 4.43
CA HIS A 141 -37.91 0.91 5.40
C HIS A 141 -37.07 1.28 6.64
N GLY A 142 -36.81 2.57 6.91
CA GLY A 142 -36.13 3.04 8.12
C GLY A 142 -34.61 2.90 8.08
N GLY A 143 -34.01 2.82 6.89
CA GLY A 143 -32.54 2.87 6.73
C GLY A 143 -31.97 4.18 7.28
N ASP A 144 -30.76 4.12 7.87
CA ASP A 144 -30.10 5.31 8.44
C ASP A 144 -29.89 6.39 7.36
N PRO A 145 -30.52 7.59 7.49
CA PRO A 145 -30.42 8.66 6.50
C PRO A 145 -28.99 9.12 6.24
N ARG A 146 -28.10 9.01 7.26
CA ARG A 146 -26.69 9.40 7.13
C ARG A 146 -25.98 8.53 6.10
N HIS A 147 -26.16 7.23 6.16
CA HIS A 147 -25.54 6.30 5.20
C HIS A 147 -26.10 6.49 3.78
N ILE A 148 -27.41 6.67 3.66
CA ILE A 148 -28.10 6.91 2.40
C ILE A 148 -27.59 8.21 1.77
N ASN A 149 -27.52 9.29 2.52
CA ASN A 149 -27.09 10.60 2.02
C ASN A 149 -25.59 10.63 1.67
N ILE A 150 -24.74 9.90 2.40
CA ILE A 150 -23.31 9.71 2.01
C ILE A 150 -23.22 9.06 0.63
N ILE A 151 -24.00 8.01 0.36
CA ILE A 151 -23.98 7.34 -0.93
C ILE A 151 -24.51 8.25 -2.04
N ARG A 152 -25.60 8.99 -1.80
CA ARG A 152 -26.12 9.99 -2.75
C ARG A 152 -25.08 11.06 -3.09
N LEU A 153 -24.44 11.63 -2.08
CA LEU A 153 -23.39 12.63 -2.29
C LEU A 153 -22.20 12.09 -3.06
N LEU A 154 -21.77 10.85 -2.76
CA LEU A 154 -20.70 10.21 -3.52
C LEU A 154 -21.07 10.00 -4.99
N ALA A 155 -22.30 9.58 -5.28
CA ALA A 155 -22.78 9.38 -6.64
C ALA A 155 -22.89 10.70 -7.42
N LEU A 156 -23.35 11.78 -6.78
CA LEU A 156 -23.55 13.10 -7.38
C LEU A 156 -22.25 13.88 -7.59
N THR A 157 -21.32 13.79 -6.62
CA THR A 157 -20.11 14.64 -6.62
C THR A 157 -18.87 13.94 -7.18
N GLY A 158 -18.84 12.60 -7.20
CA GLY A 158 -17.63 11.84 -7.51
C GLY A 158 -16.50 12.01 -6.49
N ALA A 159 -16.76 12.61 -5.33
CA ALA A 159 -15.78 12.84 -4.27
C ALA A 159 -15.28 11.53 -3.67
N ARG A 160 -14.12 11.56 -2.99
CA ARG A 160 -13.62 10.37 -2.30
C ARG A 160 -14.47 10.04 -1.07
N LYS A 161 -14.70 8.75 -0.83
CA LYS A 161 -15.51 8.26 0.30
C LYS A 161 -15.21 8.99 1.62
N ASN A 162 -13.93 9.18 1.95
CA ASN A 162 -13.55 9.80 3.22
C ASN A 162 -13.72 11.32 3.25
N GLU A 163 -13.80 11.98 2.11
CA GLU A 163 -14.13 13.41 2.01
C GLU A 163 -15.59 13.60 2.40
N ILE A 164 -16.49 12.82 1.82
CA ILE A 164 -17.92 12.91 2.19
C ILE A 164 -18.18 12.37 3.61
N ALA A 165 -17.61 11.24 3.99
CA ALA A 165 -17.87 10.64 5.31
C ALA A 165 -17.33 11.46 6.50
N ARG A 166 -16.43 12.41 6.26
CA ARG A 166 -15.86 13.30 7.27
C ARG A 166 -16.28 14.75 7.08
N LEU A 167 -17.15 15.03 6.11
CA LEU A 167 -17.65 16.37 5.82
C LEU A 167 -18.36 16.96 7.05
N LYS A 168 -18.00 18.18 7.41
CA LYS A 168 -18.61 18.92 8.52
C LYS A 168 -19.58 19.97 7.98
N TRP A 169 -20.62 20.28 8.72
CA TRP A 169 -21.56 21.33 8.35
C TRP A 169 -20.89 22.70 8.13
N SER A 170 -19.80 22.97 8.85
CA SER A 170 -19.00 24.19 8.66
C SER A 170 -18.23 24.28 7.34
N GLU A 171 -18.19 23.19 6.58
CA GLU A 171 -17.50 23.09 5.27
C GLU A 171 -18.49 23.14 4.09
N ILE A 172 -19.79 23.32 4.39
CA ILE A 172 -20.86 23.46 3.39
C ILE A 172 -21.26 24.91 3.36
N CYS A 173 -21.02 25.57 2.22
CA CYS A 173 -21.43 26.98 1.96
C CYS A 173 -22.85 27.00 1.41
#